data_792f2666b78a5b58f1cc501023a71e82
#
_entry.id   792f2666b78a5b58f1cc501023a71e82
#
_cell.length_a   1.000
_cell.length_b   1.000
_cell.length_c   1.000
_cell.angle_alpha   90.00
_cell.angle_beta   90.00
_cell.angle_gamma   90.00
#
_symmetry.space_group_name_H-M   'P 1'
#
loop_
_entity.id
_entity.type
_entity.pdbx_description
1 polymer ?
#
loop_
_entity_poly.entity_id
_entity_poly.type
_entity_poly.pdbx_seq_one_letter_code
_entity_poly.pdbx_strand_id
1 'polypeptide(L)'
;MKEIFDRRYPVTSFFLFVTALVFLLMLVTAGGNFDRADTLFRFGAMYGPAIHLFPEQVWRLFSAIFVHIGWEHFIVNMLSLYYLGRQVEEIFGSKKFFFLYLLSGMMGNLFVFVFSPKSLAAGASTSLYGLFAAIIILRYATRNPYIQQLGQSYLTLFVVNIIGSVLIPGISLAGHIGGAVGGAFLAVIFPVRGERRMYSASQRLVALVLFVGLAALLFYKGMG
;
A
#
# COMPACT_ATOMS: atom_id res chain seq x y z
N MET A 1 24.29 -4.16 5.98
CA MET A 1 23.90 -2.96 5.19
C MET A 1 23.93 -3.18 3.67
N LYS A 2 24.88 -3.97 3.11
CA LYS A 2 24.89 -4.24 1.64
C LYS A 2 23.64 -4.96 1.11
N GLU A 3 22.90 -5.69 1.92
CA GLU A 3 21.71 -6.43 1.49
C GLU A 3 20.41 -5.61 1.47
N ILE A 4 20.33 -4.52 2.23
CA ILE A 4 19.14 -3.64 2.25
C ILE A 4 19.11 -2.77 1.00
N PHE A 5 20.27 -2.28 0.55
CA PHE A 5 20.45 -1.52 -0.69
C PHE A 5 20.88 -2.43 -1.84
N ASP A 6 20.03 -3.37 -2.20
CA ASP A 6 20.28 -4.28 -3.32
C ASP A 6 19.95 -3.59 -4.65
N ARG A 7 20.98 -3.43 -5.49
CA ARG A 7 20.83 -2.81 -6.84
C ARG A 7 19.84 -3.57 -7.76
N ARG A 8 19.51 -4.81 -7.43
CA ARG A 8 18.49 -5.60 -8.15
C ARG A 8 17.07 -5.12 -7.83
N TYR A 9 16.87 -4.54 -6.64
CA TYR A 9 15.57 -4.09 -6.15
C TYR A 9 15.63 -2.63 -5.67
N PRO A 10 15.92 -1.69 -6.60
CA PRO A 10 16.21 -0.31 -6.24
C PRO A 10 14.99 0.41 -5.66
N VAL A 11 13.77 0.07 -6.11
CA VAL A 11 12.55 0.75 -5.63
C VAL A 11 12.11 0.20 -4.27
N THR A 12 12.26 -1.09 -4.02
CA THR A 12 12.07 -1.65 -2.67
C THR A 12 13.03 -0.99 -1.69
N SER A 13 14.32 -0.89 -2.05
CA SER A 13 15.34 -0.22 -1.23
C SER A 13 15.00 1.25 -1.00
N PHE A 14 14.51 1.95 -2.01
CA PHE A 14 14.07 3.33 -1.93
C PHE A 14 12.90 3.50 -0.92
N PHE A 15 11.86 2.68 -1.02
CA PHE A 15 10.73 2.77 -0.10
C PHE A 15 11.10 2.40 1.34
N LEU A 16 11.96 1.39 1.53
CA LEU A 16 12.53 1.06 2.85
C LEU A 16 13.29 2.24 3.43
N PHE A 17 14.14 2.88 2.62
CA PHE A 17 14.92 4.04 3.05
C PHE A 17 14.03 5.23 3.42
N VAL A 18 13.09 5.62 2.56
CA VAL A 18 12.18 6.75 2.81
C VAL A 18 11.37 6.51 4.08
N THR A 19 10.82 5.32 4.25
CA THR A 19 10.02 4.97 5.43
C THR A 19 10.88 5.00 6.71
N ALA A 20 12.10 4.44 6.66
CA ALA A 20 13.02 4.47 7.79
C ALA A 20 13.45 5.90 8.12
N LEU A 21 13.69 6.74 7.12
CA LEU A 21 14.03 8.16 7.31
C LEU A 21 12.90 8.92 7.99
N VAL A 22 11.65 8.76 7.51
CA VAL A 22 10.47 9.40 8.14
C VAL A 22 10.34 8.95 9.59
N PHE A 23 10.47 7.65 9.87
CA PHE A 23 10.37 7.12 11.22
C PHE A 23 11.50 7.63 12.13
N LEU A 24 12.72 7.71 11.63
CA LEU A 24 13.85 8.30 12.37
C LEU A 24 13.62 9.78 12.67
N LEU A 25 13.10 10.56 11.71
CA LEU A 25 12.76 11.96 11.94
C LEU A 25 11.68 12.12 13.00
N MET A 26 10.66 11.25 13.02
CA MET A 26 9.65 11.21 14.09
C MET A 26 10.30 10.98 15.46
N LEU A 27 11.20 9.99 15.56
CA LEU A 27 11.94 9.69 16.81
C LEU A 27 12.78 10.87 17.28
N VAL A 28 13.54 11.51 16.37
CA VAL A 28 14.44 12.61 16.73
C VAL A 28 13.67 13.86 17.12
N THR A 29 12.57 14.17 16.43
CA THR A 29 11.83 15.43 16.66
C THR A 29 10.81 15.35 17.79
N ALA A 30 10.25 14.17 18.07
CA ALA A 30 9.24 13.98 19.10
C ALA A 30 9.71 13.13 20.30
N GLY A 31 10.89 12.49 20.21
CA GLY A 31 11.45 11.66 21.26
C GLY A 31 10.47 10.56 21.68
N GLY A 32 10.17 10.44 22.97
CA GLY A 32 9.24 9.45 23.53
C GLY A 32 7.77 9.63 23.11
N ASN A 33 7.44 10.70 22.39
CA ASN A 33 6.07 11.00 21.93
C ASN A 33 5.88 10.74 20.42
N PHE A 34 6.77 9.98 19.79
CA PHE A 34 6.80 9.79 18.33
C PHE A 34 5.56 9.06 17.78
N ASP A 35 4.84 8.29 18.59
CA ASP A 35 3.62 7.54 18.25
C ASP A 35 2.32 8.28 18.63
N ARG A 36 2.42 9.48 19.22
CA ARG A 36 1.25 10.28 19.58
C ARG A 36 0.54 10.86 18.34
N ALA A 37 -0.77 11.07 18.48
CA ALA A 37 -1.63 11.56 17.42
C ALA A 37 -1.15 12.89 16.79
N ASP A 38 -0.65 13.82 17.59
CA ASP A 38 -0.11 15.11 17.12
C ASP A 38 1.14 14.94 16.28
N THR A 39 2.05 14.05 16.68
CA THR A 39 3.25 13.72 15.89
C THR A 39 2.87 13.02 14.58
N LEU A 40 2.02 12.00 14.65
CA LEU A 40 1.54 11.30 13.44
C LEU A 40 0.89 12.27 12.45
N PHE A 41 0.05 13.17 12.95
CA PHE A 41 -0.61 14.19 12.13
C PHE A 41 0.40 15.14 11.46
N ARG A 42 1.40 15.64 12.20
CA ARG A 42 2.46 16.51 11.67
C ARG A 42 3.26 15.84 10.56
N PHE A 43 3.53 14.55 10.68
CA PHE A 43 4.27 13.77 9.69
C PHE A 43 3.41 13.28 8.52
N GLY A 44 2.11 13.57 8.50
CA GLY A 44 1.26 13.34 7.35
C GLY A 44 0.43 12.06 7.40
N ALA A 45 0.09 11.57 8.61
CA ALA A 45 -0.93 10.54 8.75
C ALA A 45 -2.26 10.96 8.09
N MET A 46 -2.99 9.99 7.54
CA MET A 46 -4.28 10.21 6.91
C MET A 46 -5.32 10.60 7.99
N TYR A 47 -6.01 11.71 7.76
CA TYR A 47 -7.08 12.20 8.62
C TYR A 47 -8.12 12.94 7.78
N GLY A 48 -9.32 12.36 7.64
CA GLY A 48 -10.36 12.87 6.77
C GLY A 48 -10.78 14.32 7.08
N PRO A 49 -11.03 14.71 8.34
CA PRO A 49 -11.41 16.08 8.67
C PRO A 49 -10.36 17.13 8.25
N ALA A 50 -9.08 16.79 8.23
CA ALA A 50 -8.06 17.72 7.76
C ALA A 50 -8.20 18.00 6.25
N ILE A 51 -8.51 16.99 5.44
CA ILE A 51 -8.71 17.14 3.99
C ILE A 51 -10.04 17.89 3.73
N HIS A 52 -11.08 17.64 4.53
CA HIS A 52 -12.35 18.35 4.42
C HIS A 52 -12.23 19.85 4.68
N LEU A 53 -11.54 20.22 5.77
CA LEU A 53 -11.36 21.63 6.16
C LEU A 53 -10.33 22.35 5.30
N PHE A 54 -9.33 21.63 4.84
CA PHE A 54 -8.18 22.13 4.09
C PHE A 54 -7.88 21.19 2.91
N PRO A 55 -8.52 21.38 1.73
CA PRO A 55 -8.38 20.49 0.56
C PRO A 55 -6.93 20.32 0.08
N GLU A 56 -6.04 21.27 0.35
CA GLU A 56 -4.61 21.15 0.08
C GLU A 56 -3.94 20.02 0.88
N GLN A 57 -4.57 19.50 1.94
CA GLN A 57 -4.07 18.36 2.71
C GLN A 57 -4.26 17.00 2.00
N VAL A 58 -4.74 16.99 0.77
CA VAL A 58 -4.90 15.78 -0.09
C VAL A 58 -3.60 14.98 -0.24
N TRP A 59 -2.43 15.58 -0.07
CA TRP A 59 -1.14 14.90 -0.04
C TRP A 59 -1.04 13.80 1.04
N ARG A 60 -1.89 13.86 2.07
CA ARG A 60 -2.00 12.83 3.13
C ARG A 60 -2.44 11.47 2.59
N LEU A 61 -3.11 11.42 1.45
CA LEU A 61 -3.43 10.17 0.76
C LEU A 61 -2.16 9.38 0.38
N PHE A 62 -1.03 10.06 0.21
CA PHE A 62 0.26 9.43 -0.11
C PHE A 62 1.21 9.39 1.08
N SER A 63 1.35 10.47 1.85
CA SER A 63 2.33 10.54 2.94
C SER A 63 2.06 9.56 4.06
N ALA A 64 0.79 9.26 4.33
CA ALA A 64 0.39 8.30 5.36
C ALA A 64 1.02 6.91 5.18
N ILE A 65 1.38 6.53 3.94
CA ILE A 65 2.07 5.28 3.61
C ILE A 65 3.42 5.17 4.33
N PHE A 66 4.09 6.30 4.59
CA PHE A 66 5.44 6.35 5.15
C PHE A 66 5.48 6.61 6.66
N VAL A 67 4.35 7.04 7.25
CA VAL A 67 4.23 7.29 8.69
C VAL A 67 3.88 5.99 9.42
N HIS A 68 4.46 5.73 10.61
CA HIS A 68 4.22 4.49 11.35
C HIS A 68 3.93 4.74 12.83
N ILE A 69 3.00 3.95 13.39
CA ILE A 69 2.53 4.04 14.77
C ILE A 69 3.29 3.01 15.62
N GLY A 70 4.33 3.46 16.32
CA GLY A 70 5.12 2.60 17.19
C GLY A 70 6.11 1.67 16.48
N TRP A 71 6.95 1.02 17.27
CA TRP A 71 8.04 0.16 16.79
C TRP A 71 7.55 -1.12 16.13
N GLU A 72 6.58 -1.80 16.73
CA GLU A 72 6.08 -3.08 16.21
C GLU A 72 5.49 -2.91 14.82
N HIS A 73 4.64 -1.90 14.65
CA HIS A 73 4.03 -1.59 13.36
C HIS A 73 5.08 -1.26 12.30
N PHE A 74 6.08 -0.43 12.66
CA PHE A 74 7.19 -0.11 11.76
C PHE A 74 7.97 -1.37 11.34
N ILE A 75 8.42 -2.19 12.30
CA ILE A 75 9.25 -3.36 12.02
C ILE A 75 8.50 -4.37 11.15
N VAL A 76 7.25 -4.69 11.49
CA VAL A 76 6.45 -5.65 10.72
C VAL A 76 6.23 -5.18 9.28
N ASN A 77 5.92 -3.89 9.08
CA ASN A 77 5.77 -3.33 7.73
C ASN A 77 7.09 -3.34 6.96
N MET A 78 8.22 -3.00 7.61
CA MET A 78 9.53 -3.00 6.94
C MET A 78 9.97 -4.41 6.53
N LEU A 79 9.78 -5.40 7.39
CA LEU A 79 10.07 -6.80 7.05
C LEU A 79 9.16 -7.28 5.90
N SER A 80 7.87 -6.96 5.97
CA SER A 80 6.92 -7.29 4.90
C SER A 80 7.31 -6.64 3.58
N LEU A 81 7.67 -5.35 3.59
CA LEU A 81 8.12 -4.64 2.39
C LEU A 81 9.44 -5.22 1.84
N TYR A 82 10.36 -5.59 2.72
CA TYR A 82 11.63 -6.18 2.31
C TYR A 82 11.44 -7.49 1.54
N TYR A 83 10.60 -8.40 2.03
CA TYR A 83 10.38 -9.69 1.38
C TYR A 83 9.39 -9.61 0.22
N LEU A 84 8.20 -9.07 0.44
CA LEU A 84 7.15 -8.98 -0.56
C LEU A 84 7.50 -7.98 -1.66
N GLY A 85 8.07 -6.83 -1.29
CA GLY A 85 8.45 -5.78 -2.24
C GLY A 85 9.44 -6.27 -3.28
N ARG A 86 10.49 -7.00 -2.87
CA ARG A 86 11.48 -7.59 -3.79
C ARG A 86 10.85 -8.53 -4.80
N GLN A 87 9.96 -9.41 -4.35
CA GLN A 87 9.29 -10.37 -5.22
C GLN A 87 8.37 -9.66 -6.22
N VAL A 88 7.61 -8.67 -5.78
CA VAL A 88 6.73 -7.88 -6.65
C VAL A 88 7.55 -7.03 -7.62
N GLU A 89 8.65 -6.43 -7.17
CA GLU A 89 9.56 -5.67 -8.04
C GLU A 89 10.19 -6.55 -9.11
N GLU A 90 10.56 -7.80 -8.77
CA GLU A 90 11.07 -8.77 -9.73
C GLU A 90 10.03 -9.12 -10.79
N ILE A 91 8.78 -9.37 -10.39
CA ILE A 91 7.67 -9.76 -11.27
C ILE A 91 7.25 -8.61 -12.20
N PHE A 92 7.03 -7.41 -11.66
CA PHE A 92 6.51 -6.27 -12.44
C PHE A 92 7.62 -5.39 -13.04
N GLY A 93 8.80 -5.39 -12.44
CA GLY A 93 9.88 -4.45 -12.69
C GLY A 93 9.72 -3.14 -11.91
N SER A 94 10.85 -2.49 -11.64
CA SER A 94 10.96 -1.36 -10.70
C SER A 94 9.97 -0.23 -11.00
N LYS A 95 9.83 0.21 -12.26
CA LYS A 95 8.93 1.31 -12.61
C LYS A 95 7.47 1.01 -12.29
N LYS A 96 6.99 -0.19 -12.63
CA LYS A 96 5.58 -0.57 -12.37
C LYS A 96 5.35 -0.86 -10.90
N PHE A 97 6.32 -1.48 -10.23
CA PHE A 97 6.29 -1.69 -8.79
C PHE A 97 6.17 -0.36 -8.02
N PHE A 98 6.92 0.68 -8.43
CA PHE A 98 6.81 2.01 -7.83
C PHE A 98 5.36 2.53 -7.84
N PHE A 99 4.72 2.52 -9.02
CA PHE A 99 3.33 2.97 -9.13
C PHE A 99 2.34 2.03 -8.45
N LEU A 100 2.56 0.71 -8.50
CA LEU A 100 1.71 -0.25 -7.84
C LEU A 100 1.69 -0.01 -6.32
N TYR A 101 2.86 0.18 -5.71
CA TYR A 101 2.98 0.47 -4.28
C TYR A 101 2.27 1.76 -3.88
N LEU A 102 2.55 2.87 -4.57
CA LEU A 102 1.98 4.17 -4.23
C LEU A 102 0.48 4.25 -4.51
N LEU A 103 0.04 3.77 -5.67
CA LEU A 103 -1.37 3.89 -6.07
C LEU A 103 -2.29 2.94 -5.31
N SER A 104 -1.80 1.74 -4.94
CA SER A 104 -2.58 0.86 -4.06
C SER A 104 -2.67 1.42 -2.64
N GLY A 105 -1.60 2.00 -2.11
CA GLY A 105 -1.61 2.69 -0.83
C GLY A 105 -2.55 3.90 -0.81
N MET A 106 -2.52 4.72 -1.87
CA MET A 106 -3.46 5.82 -2.07
C MET A 106 -4.92 5.32 -2.09
N MET A 107 -5.21 4.24 -2.82
CA MET A 107 -6.55 3.66 -2.84
C MET A 107 -6.99 3.21 -1.44
N GLY A 108 -6.09 2.59 -0.66
CA GLY A 108 -6.33 2.26 0.74
C GLY A 108 -6.69 3.50 1.58
N ASN A 109 -5.95 4.58 1.43
CA ASN A 109 -6.21 5.83 2.14
C ASN A 109 -7.51 6.53 1.67
N LEU A 110 -7.92 6.36 0.41
CA LEU A 110 -9.24 6.79 -0.08
C LEU A 110 -10.38 6.00 0.58
N PHE A 111 -10.19 4.69 0.82
CA PHE A 111 -11.15 3.91 1.60
C PHE A 111 -11.23 4.39 3.05
N VAL A 112 -10.10 4.70 3.69
CA VAL A 112 -10.09 5.32 5.02
C VAL A 112 -10.84 6.64 5.00
N PHE A 113 -10.62 7.47 3.98
CA PHE A 113 -11.26 8.78 3.82
C PHE A 113 -12.80 8.69 3.83
N VAL A 114 -13.35 7.64 3.22
CA VAL A 114 -14.81 7.46 3.12
C VAL A 114 -15.39 6.66 4.29
N PHE A 115 -14.74 5.54 4.65
CA PHE A 115 -15.34 4.56 5.58
C PHE A 115 -14.88 4.72 7.03
N SER A 116 -13.78 5.45 7.26
CA SER A 116 -13.23 5.70 8.60
C SER A 116 -12.62 7.10 8.70
N PRO A 117 -13.33 8.17 8.28
CA PRO A 117 -12.74 9.50 8.11
C PRO A 117 -12.15 10.08 9.39
N LYS A 118 -12.72 9.75 10.55
CA LYS A 118 -12.27 10.25 11.86
C LYS A 118 -11.07 9.47 12.42
N SER A 119 -10.67 8.37 11.78
CA SER A 119 -9.50 7.60 12.21
C SER A 119 -8.22 8.29 11.71
N LEU A 120 -7.23 8.40 12.58
CA LEU A 120 -5.88 8.79 12.20
C LEU A 120 -5.16 7.53 11.71
N ALA A 121 -5.04 7.37 10.38
CA ALA A 121 -4.46 6.18 9.79
C ALA A 121 -3.06 6.46 9.23
N ALA A 122 -2.15 5.52 9.44
CA ALA A 122 -0.75 5.59 9.01
C ALA A 122 -0.19 4.18 8.85
N GLY A 123 0.74 4.01 7.93
CA GLY A 123 1.47 2.77 7.70
C GLY A 123 1.56 2.33 6.25
N ALA A 124 2.61 1.60 5.93
CA ALA A 124 2.83 0.99 4.63
C ALA A 124 1.83 -0.14 4.32
N SER A 125 1.06 -0.57 5.31
CA SER A 125 0.17 -1.73 5.20
C SER A 125 -0.87 -1.59 4.08
N THR A 126 -1.42 -0.40 3.83
CA THR A 126 -2.32 -0.16 2.69
C THR A 126 -1.69 -0.57 1.36
N SER A 127 -0.43 -0.17 1.13
CA SER A 127 0.34 -0.60 -0.04
C SER A 127 0.67 -2.09 -0.02
N LEU A 128 1.08 -2.64 1.12
CA LEU A 128 1.41 -4.06 1.25
C LEU A 128 0.21 -4.97 0.96
N TYR A 129 -0.99 -4.60 1.39
CA TYR A 129 -2.21 -5.32 1.01
C TYR A 129 -2.48 -5.24 -0.50
N GLY A 130 -2.12 -4.12 -1.13
CA GLY A 130 -2.12 -4.00 -2.58
C GLY A 130 -1.14 -4.97 -3.26
N LEU A 131 0.08 -5.10 -2.72
CA LEU A 131 1.05 -6.06 -3.23
C LEU A 131 0.58 -7.52 -3.07
N PHE A 132 0.01 -7.87 -1.90
CA PHE A 132 -0.61 -9.19 -1.69
C PHE A 132 -1.67 -9.47 -2.75
N ALA A 133 -2.64 -8.56 -2.91
CA ALA A 133 -3.73 -8.72 -3.87
C ALA A 133 -3.21 -8.83 -5.31
N ALA A 134 -2.18 -8.07 -5.68
CA ALA A 134 -1.59 -8.14 -7.00
C ALA A 134 -1.06 -9.55 -7.32
N ILE A 135 -0.29 -10.17 -6.41
CA ILE A 135 0.23 -11.53 -6.61
C ILE A 135 -0.91 -12.56 -6.62
N ILE A 136 -1.90 -12.41 -5.74
CA ILE A 136 -3.06 -13.31 -5.68
C ILE A 136 -3.83 -13.29 -7.01
N ILE A 137 -4.07 -12.11 -7.59
CA ILE A 137 -4.75 -11.98 -8.88
C ILE A 137 -3.93 -12.61 -10.01
N LEU A 138 -2.61 -12.38 -10.04
CA LEU A 138 -1.74 -12.97 -11.05
C LEU A 138 -1.77 -14.50 -11.03
N ARG A 139 -1.91 -15.13 -9.87
CA ARG A 139 -2.01 -16.59 -9.72
C ARG A 139 -3.04 -17.21 -10.66
N TYR A 140 -4.18 -16.56 -10.85
CA TYR A 140 -5.26 -17.08 -11.67
C TYR A 140 -5.07 -16.85 -13.18
N ALA A 141 -4.20 -15.92 -13.55
CA ALA A 141 -3.98 -15.53 -14.95
C ALA A 141 -2.66 -16.03 -15.54
N THR A 142 -1.65 -16.33 -14.68
CA THR A 142 -0.33 -16.77 -15.10
C THR A 142 -0.27 -18.25 -15.43
N ARG A 143 0.65 -18.62 -16.34
CA ARG A 143 1.08 -20.01 -16.57
C ARG A 143 2.37 -20.35 -15.83
N ASN A 144 2.99 -19.39 -15.14
CA ASN A 144 4.24 -19.56 -14.40
C ASN A 144 3.96 -20.26 -13.06
N PRO A 145 4.46 -21.50 -12.83
CA PRO A 145 4.21 -22.25 -11.59
C PRO A 145 4.71 -21.52 -10.33
N TYR A 146 5.82 -20.79 -10.46
CA TYR A 146 6.37 -20.01 -9.35
C TYR A 146 5.39 -18.92 -8.88
N ILE A 147 4.81 -18.14 -9.80
CA ILE A 147 3.83 -17.11 -9.47
C ILE A 147 2.54 -17.74 -8.92
N GLN A 148 2.13 -18.90 -9.45
CA GLN A 148 0.96 -19.63 -8.94
C GLN A 148 1.16 -20.06 -7.48
N GLN A 149 2.31 -20.67 -7.17
CA GLN A 149 2.65 -21.10 -5.81
C GLN A 149 2.79 -19.91 -4.86
N LEU A 150 3.45 -18.86 -5.31
CA LEU A 150 3.62 -17.63 -4.56
C LEU A 150 2.27 -17.00 -4.21
N GLY A 151 1.35 -16.90 -5.19
CA GLY A 151 0.00 -16.40 -4.98
C GLY A 151 -0.82 -17.23 -4.00
N GLN A 152 -0.61 -18.57 -3.98
CA GLN A 152 -1.25 -19.45 -2.98
C GLN A 152 -0.74 -19.13 -1.56
N SER A 153 0.58 -18.98 -1.39
CA SER A 153 1.18 -18.66 -0.10
C SER A 153 0.71 -17.29 0.42
N TYR A 154 0.66 -16.30 -0.47
CA TYR A 154 0.20 -14.97 -0.11
C TYR A 154 -1.31 -14.88 0.12
N LEU A 155 -2.12 -15.72 -0.52
CA LEU A 155 -3.55 -15.81 -0.20
C LEU A 155 -3.76 -16.24 1.26
N THR A 156 -3.03 -17.23 1.73
CA THR A 156 -3.10 -17.67 3.13
C THR A 156 -2.71 -16.55 4.09
N LEU A 157 -1.56 -15.88 3.84
CA LEU A 157 -1.12 -14.75 4.65
C LEU A 157 -2.13 -13.59 4.61
N PHE A 158 -2.67 -13.28 3.44
CA PHE A 158 -3.69 -12.24 3.27
C PHE A 158 -4.93 -12.52 4.14
N VAL A 159 -5.46 -13.73 4.08
CA VAL A 159 -6.64 -14.13 4.88
C VAL A 159 -6.35 -14.02 6.38
N VAL A 160 -5.22 -14.53 6.84
CA VAL A 160 -4.82 -14.45 8.26
C VAL A 160 -4.70 -12.98 8.71
N ASN A 161 -4.08 -12.14 7.89
CA ASN A 161 -3.91 -10.71 8.22
C ASN A 161 -5.24 -9.92 8.15
N ILE A 162 -6.17 -10.27 7.24
CA ILE A 162 -7.52 -9.68 7.22
C ILE A 162 -8.29 -10.05 8.48
N ILE A 163 -8.23 -11.31 8.91
CA ILE A 163 -8.84 -11.75 10.18
C ILE A 163 -8.24 -10.95 11.35
N GLY A 164 -6.92 -10.80 11.39
CA GLY A 164 -6.23 -9.95 12.37
C GLY A 164 -6.72 -8.51 12.35
N SER A 165 -6.97 -7.95 11.16
CA SER A 165 -7.49 -6.57 11.00
C SER A 165 -8.91 -6.38 11.56
N VAL A 166 -9.69 -7.47 11.62
CA VAL A 166 -11.02 -7.45 12.25
C VAL A 166 -10.95 -7.60 13.76
N LEU A 167 -10.02 -8.44 14.25
CA LEU A 167 -9.97 -8.83 15.66
C LEU A 167 -9.13 -7.88 16.53
N ILE A 168 -8.14 -7.19 15.94
CA ILE A 168 -7.21 -6.33 16.67
C ILE A 168 -7.66 -4.87 16.56
N PRO A 169 -8.03 -4.21 17.66
CA PRO A 169 -8.39 -2.80 17.65
C PRO A 169 -7.24 -1.91 17.13
N GLY A 170 -7.59 -0.83 16.44
CA GLY A 170 -6.61 0.11 15.89
C GLY A 170 -6.05 -0.24 14.52
N ILE A 171 -6.31 -1.43 14.00
CA ILE A 171 -5.95 -1.81 12.63
C ILE A 171 -7.03 -1.32 11.64
N SER A 172 -6.61 -0.62 10.59
CA SER A 172 -7.53 -0.05 9.59
C SER A 172 -7.98 -1.10 8.56
N LEU A 173 -9.08 -1.80 8.84
CA LEU A 173 -9.68 -2.74 7.87
C LEU A 173 -10.04 -2.04 6.55
N ALA A 174 -10.58 -0.83 6.61
CA ALA A 174 -10.92 -0.03 5.41
C ALA A 174 -9.67 0.21 4.55
N GLY A 175 -8.55 0.62 5.16
CA GLY A 175 -7.29 0.84 4.46
C GLY A 175 -6.75 -0.44 3.80
N HIS A 176 -6.83 -1.57 4.49
CA HIS A 176 -6.37 -2.86 3.97
C HIS A 176 -7.21 -3.35 2.79
N ILE A 177 -8.55 -3.28 2.89
CA ILE A 177 -9.45 -3.64 1.79
C ILE A 177 -9.24 -2.70 0.59
N GLY A 178 -9.18 -1.40 0.83
CA GLY A 178 -8.94 -0.42 -0.24
C GLY A 178 -7.61 -0.62 -0.95
N GLY A 179 -6.55 -0.89 -0.20
CA GLY A 179 -5.24 -1.24 -0.74
C GLY A 179 -5.29 -2.49 -1.61
N ALA A 180 -5.95 -3.54 -1.12
CA ALA A 180 -6.14 -4.79 -1.87
C ALA A 180 -6.93 -4.58 -3.17
N VAL A 181 -8.02 -3.82 -3.14
CA VAL A 181 -8.80 -3.44 -4.32
C VAL A 181 -7.92 -2.69 -5.32
N GLY A 182 -7.17 -1.69 -4.86
CA GLY A 182 -6.24 -0.95 -5.69
C GLY A 182 -5.19 -1.85 -6.36
N GLY A 183 -4.55 -2.72 -5.57
CA GLY A 183 -3.55 -3.66 -6.07
C GLY A 183 -4.10 -4.68 -7.07
N ALA A 184 -5.33 -5.16 -6.86
CA ALA A 184 -6.00 -6.08 -7.79
C ALA A 184 -6.22 -5.43 -9.18
N PHE A 185 -6.70 -4.19 -9.24
CA PHE A 185 -6.83 -3.46 -10.50
C PHE A 185 -5.47 -3.22 -11.16
N LEU A 186 -4.46 -2.80 -10.38
CA LEU A 186 -3.13 -2.51 -10.90
C LEU A 186 -2.41 -3.76 -11.43
N ALA A 187 -2.68 -4.94 -10.86
CA ALA A 187 -2.19 -6.21 -11.37
C ALA A 187 -2.69 -6.52 -12.79
N VAL A 188 -3.93 -6.12 -13.11
CA VAL A 188 -4.50 -6.25 -14.46
C VAL A 188 -3.95 -5.17 -15.39
N ILE A 189 -3.83 -3.92 -14.89
CA ILE A 189 -3.37 -2.76 -15.69
C ILE A 189 -1.90 -2.94 -16.10
N PHE A 190 -1.03 -3.38 -15.19
CA PHE A 190 0.40 -3.46 -15.44
C PHE A 190 0.82 -4.82 -16.03
N PRO A 191 1.46 -4.86 -17.20
CA PRO A 191 1.97 -6.10 -17.74
C PRO A 191 3.12 -6.64 -16.89
N VAL A 192 3.09 -7.94 -16.61
CA VAL A 192 4.14 -8.68 -15.93
C VAL A 192 5.34 -8.89 -16.86
N ARG A 193 6.55 -8.94 -16.31
CA ARG A 193 7.76 -9.30 -17.08
C ARG A 193 7.62 -10.70 -17.68
N GLY A 194 7.91 -10.83 -18.96
CA GLY A 194 7.82 -12.11 -19.68
C GLY A 194 6.39 -12.53 -20.09
N GLU A 195 5.34 -12.01 -19.48
CA GLU A 195 3.95 -12.40 -19.74
C GLU A 195 3.07 -11.20 -20.17
N ARG A 196 3.54 -10.43 -21.17
CA ARG A 196 2.85 -9.20 -21.61
C ARG A 196 1.42 -9.42 -22.12
N ARG A 197 1.05 -10.64 -22.52
CA ARG A 197 -0.26 -11.00 -23.06
C ARG A 197 -1.20 -11.65 -22.05
N MET A 198 -0.83 -11.69 -20.77
CA MET A 198 -1.66 -12.24 -19.70
C MET A 198 -3.08 -11.62 -19.67
N TYR A 199 -3.15 -10.32 -19.88
CA TYR A 199 -4.40 -9.58 -20.04
C TYR A 199 -4.42 -8.84 -21.38
N SER A 200 -5.59 -8.82 -22.05
CA SER A 200 -5.79 -8.07 -23.29
C SER A 200 -5.75 -6.55 -23.05
N ALA A 201 -5.55 -5.77 -24.13
CA ALA A 201 -5.57 -4.31 -24.03
C ALA A 201 -6.95 -3.78 -23.53
N SER A 202 -8.05 -4.42 -23.96
CA SER A 202 -9.39 -4.07 -23.50
C SER A 202 -9.58 -4.34 -22.00
N GLN A 203 -9.13 -5.48 -21.48
CA GLN A 203 -9.19 -5.78 -20.05
C GLN A 203 -8.40 -4.76 -19.23
N ARG A 204 -7.20 -4.37 -19.68
CA ARG A 204 -6.39 -3.34 -19.02
C ARG A 204 -7.07 -1.98 -19.04
N LEU A 205 -7.67 -1.59 -20.16
CA LEU A 205 -8.40 -0.34 -20.28
C LEU A 205 -9.62 -0.31 -19.36
N VAL A 206 -10.41 -1.38 -19.32
CA VAL A 206 -11.54 -1.50 -18.40
C VAL A 206 -11.07 -1.41 -16.94
N ALA A 207 -10.02 -2.14 -16.57
CA ALA A 207 -9.46 -2.07 -15.22
C ALA A 207 -8.97 -0.64 -14.86
N LEU A 208 -8.34 0.06 -15.81
CA LEU A 208 -7.90 1.45 -15.62
C LEU A 208 -9.10 2.39 -15.41
N VAL A 209 -10.13 2.30 -16.25
CA VAL A 209 -11.34 3.12 -16.12
C VAL A 209 -12.03 2.87 -14.77
N LEU A 210 -12.14 1.61 -14.37
CA LEU A 210 -12.73 1.26 -13.07
C LEU A 210 -11.88 1.75 -11.90
N PHE A 211 -10.55 1.63 -11.97
CA PHE A 211 -9.65 2.15 -10.94
C PHE A 211 -9.78 3.66 -10.78
N VAL A 212 -9.71 4.40 -11.88
CA VAL A 212 -9.80 5.87 -11.87
C VAL A 212 -11.22 6.31 -11.45
N GLY A 213 -12.26 5.67 -11.99
CA GLY A 213 -13.64 5.95 -11.62
C GLY A 213 -13.93 5.70 -10.14
N LEU A 214 -13.40 4.58 -9.58
CA LEU A 214 -13.51 4.29 -8.14
C LEU A 214 -12.76 5.32 -7.30
N ALA A 215 -11.53 5.67 -7.68
CA ALA A 215 -10.75 6.67 -6.96
C ALA A 215 -11.45 8.05 -6.95
N ALA A 216 -11.97 8.48 -8.10
CA ALA A 216 -12.73 9.73 -8.23
C ALA A 216 -14.04 9.71 -7.41
N LEU A 217 -14.77 8.61 -7.44
CA LEU A 217 -16.01 8.44 -6.67
C LEU A 217 -15.73 8.47 -5.15
N LEU A 218 -14.69 7.77 -4.69
CA LEU A 218 -14.31 7.77 -3.27
C LEU A 218 -13.83 9.16 -2.83
N PHE A 219 -13.03 9.83 -3.65
CA PHE A 219 -12.61 11.19 -3.35
C PHE A 219 -13.81 12.14 -3.26
N TYR A 220 -14.71 12.09 -4.24
CA TYR A 220 -15.94 12.90 -4.23
C TYR A 220 -16.79 12.64 -2.97
N LYS A 221 -17.04 11.36 -2.64
CA LYS A 221 -17.77 10.99 -1.42
C LYS A 221 -17.05 11.39 -0.12
N GLY A 222 -15.75 11.33 -0.12
CA GLY A 222 -14.95 11.74 1.02
C GLY A 222 -14.98 13.25 1.22
N MET A 223 -15.22 14.06 0.19
CA MET A 223 -15.33 15.52 0.24
C MET A 223 -16.76 16.02 0.54
N GLY A 224 -17.79 15.24 0.32
CA GLY A 224 -19.20 15.57 0.58
C GLY A 224 -19.66 15.06 1.93
#